data_82366380b06043395c341af02f6f2599
#
_entry.id   82366380b06043395c341af02f6f2599
#
_cell.length_a   1.000
_cell.length_b   1.000
_cell.length_c   1.000
_cell.angle_alpha   90.00
_cell.angle_beta   90.00
_cell.angle_gamma   90.00
#
_symmetry.space_group_name_H-M   'P 1'
#
loop_
_entity.id
_entity.type
_entity.pdbx_description
1 polymer ?
#
loop_
_entity_poly.entity_id
_entity_poly.type
_entity_poly.pdbx_seq_one_letter_code
_entity_poly.pdbx_strand_id
1 'polypeptide(L)'
;MEASHARQTPRRAWLILALGIATYAVGVFQRASLGVAGVEAERRFGITAAVLSLFSVLQLAVYAGMQVPVGAMLDRFGSRRLIATGAAMMGIGQLLLATTHSAGVAVAARVLVGAGDAMTFISVLRLIALWFAPGRVPVLTQMTGILGQIGQIVAAYPLVALLRNAGWTTSYLSAASIGLAVAAASAVALRDPPHHPAAERARVSGTHVLRQLGLAWREPGTRLGLWTHFTTQFSGTVFALLWGYPFLVVGEHCSPAQAALLLSLLVLLSMVIGPVLGHLAARWPYRRSIPVLAIVGATVTIWTIVLAWPGRAPMGVLVVLVLVLASNGPGSLMAFDYARTENEAERIGSATGIVNVGGFVASLLTIALIGIVLSLAGAGGPASYTLQDFKLALCVQYIFWAVGLTALLLTRRRLRAVRGIELDPFPYAVMRVWRRRGARFG
;
A
#
# COMPACT_ATOMS: atom_id res chain seq x y z
N MET A 1 -38.28 -5.52 14.59
CA MET A 1 -37.59 -6.40 15.56
C MET A 1 -37.19 -7.65 14.81
N GLU A 2 -36.18 -7.59 13.95
CA GLU A 2 -35.61 -8.76 13.28
C GLU A 2 -34.24 -9.03 13.89
N ALA A 3 -34.14 -10.14 14.57
CA ALA A 3 -32.92 -10.62 15.20
C ALA A 3 -31.85 -10.80 14.11
N SER A 4 -30.79 -9.99 14.22
CA SER A 4 -29.55 -10.15 13.47
C SER A 4 -29.05 -11.57 13.68
N HIS A 5 -29.38 -12.47 12.77
CA HIS A 5 -28.66 -13.73 12.63
C HIS A 5 -27.21 -13.33 12.27
N ALA A 6 -26.31 -13.46 13.21
CA ALA A 6 -24.88 -13.40 12.98
C ALA A 6 -24.56 -14.46 11.92
N ARG A 7 -24.51 -14.06 10.64
CA ARG A 7 -24.18 -14.96 9.53
C ARG A 7 -22.82 -15.55 9.85
N GLN A 8 -22.79 -16.82 10.23
CA GLN A 8 -21.54 -17.56 10.40
C GLN A 8 -20.78 -17.45 9.07
N THR A 9 -19.57 -16.92 9.13
CA THR A 9 -18.73 -16.81 7.94
C THR A 9 -18.43 -18.21 7.43
N PRO A 10 -18.85 -18.60 6.21
CA PRO A 10 -18.69 -19.97 5.75
C PRO A 10 -17.19 -20.31 5.65
N ARG A 11 -16.81 -21.57 5.93
CA ARG A 11 -15.41 -22.04 5.80
C ARG A 11 -14.80 -21.67 4.45
N ARG A 12 -15.60 -21.66 3.40
CA ARG A 12 -15.20 -21.25 2.05
C ARG A 12 -14.70 -19.80 1.97
N ALA A 13 -15.26 -18.87 2.75
CA ALA A 13 -14.81 -17.48 2.76
C ALA A 13 -13.36 -17.37 3.26
N TRP A 14 -12.98 -18.16 4.26
CA TRP A 14 -11.61 -18.19 4.77
C TRP A 14 -10.62 -18.78 3.76
N LEU A 15 -11.00 -19.82 3.01
CA LEU A 15 -10.18 -20.38 1.94
C LEU A 15 -9.98 -19.36 0.80
N ILE A 16 -11.04 -18.64 0.41
CA ILE A 16 -10.97 -17.58 -0.58
C ILE A 16 -10.04 -16.45 -0.12
N LEU A 17 -10.15 -16.05 1.15
CA LEU A 17 -9.28 -15.05 1.74
C LEU A 17 -7.81 -15.51 1.78
N ALA A 18 -7.57 -16.72 2.24
CA ALA A 18 -6.22 -17.30 2.32
C ALA A 18 -5.56 -17.34 0.94
N LEU A 19 -6.28 -17.79 -0.10
CA LEU A 19 -5.77 -17.78 -1.48
C LEU A 19 -5.57 -16.36 -2.01
N GLY A 20 -6.47 -15.44 -1.72
CA GLY A 20 -6.33 -14.03 -2.08
C GLY A 20 -5.08 -13.39 -1.46
N ILE A 21 -4.86 -13.60 -0.16
CA ILE A 21 -3.66 -13.13 0.56
C ILE A 21 -2.39 -13.80 0.01
N ALA A 22 -2.41 -15.10 -0.25
CA ALA A 22 -1.29 -15.81 -0.84
C ALA A 22 -0.93 -15.26 -2.23
N THR A 23 -1.96 -14.97 -3.06
CA THR A 23 -1.74 -14.34 -4.37
C THR A 23 -1.14 -12.95 -4.23
N TYR A 24 -1.61 -12.16 -3.28
CA TYR A 24 -1.04 -10.84 -3.02
C TYR A 24 0.40 -10.93 -2.50
N ALA A 25 0.71 -11.87 -1.61
CA ALA A 25 2.08 -12.10 -1.14
C ALA A 25 3.02 -12.51 -2.28
N VAL A 26 2.56 -13.36 -3.21
CA VAL A 26 3.30 -13.68 -4.45
C VAL A 26 3.48 -12.44 -5.31
N GLY A 27 2.48 -11.56 -5.42
CA GLY A 27 2.61 -10.26 -6.10
C GLY A 27 3.71 -9.39 -5.49
N VAL A 28 3.73 -9.25 -4.16
CA VAL A 28 4.77 -8.50 -3.43
C VAL A 28 6.16 -9.13 -3.65
N PHE A 29 6.26 -10.47 -3.62
CA PHE A 29 7.47 -11.21 -3.94
C PHE A 29 7.99 -10.88 -5.34
N GLN A 30 7.13 -10.96 -6.35
CA GLN A 30 7.51 -10.71 -7.75
C GLN A 30 7.86 -9.23 -7.99
N ARG A 31 7.19 -8.30 -7.32
CA ARG A 31 7.55 -6.88 -7.34
C ARG A 31 8.95 -6.63 -6.78
N ALA A 32 9.30 -7.28 -5.68
CA ALA A 32 10.58 -7.10 -5.00
C ALA A 32 11.74 -7.87 -5.66
N SER A 33 11.46 -8.86 -6.51
CA SER A 33 12.46 -9.80 -7.05
C SER A 33 13.64 -9.14 -7.77
N LEU A 34 13.40 -8.08 -8.54
CA LEU A 34 14.47 -7.41 -9.28
C LEU A 34 15.36 -6.55 -8.36
N GLY A 35 14.77 -5.94 -7.33
CA GLY A 35 15.53 -5.11 -6.38
C GLY A 35 16.61 -5.90 -5.64
N VAL A 36 16.33 -7.17 -5.27
CA VAL A 36 17.29 -8.04 -4.59
C VAL A 36 18.31 -8.69 -5.54
N ALA A 37 18.03 -8.72 -6.84
CA ALA A 37 18.88 -9.28 -7.90
C ALA A 37 19.68 -8.20 -8.64
N GLY A 38 19.85 -7.01 -8.06
CA GLY A 38 20.39 -5.84 -8.75
C GLY A 38 21.72 -6.07 -9.45
N VAL A 39 22.71 -6.62 -8.73
CA VAL A 39 24.06 -6.85 -9.27
C VAL A 39 24.05 -7.85 -10.44
N GLU A 40 23.27 -8.92 -10.33
CA GLU A 40 23.10 -9.92 -11.38
C GLU A 40 22.34 -9.33 -12.58
N ALA A 41 21.35 -8.44 -12.32
CA ALA A 41 20.63 -7.75 -13.39
C ALA A 41 21.51 -6.80 -14.18
N GLU A 42 22.37 -6.03 -13.51
CA GLU A 42 23.33 -5.13 -14.16
C GLU A 42 24.26 -5.91 -15.10
N ARG A 43 24.80 -7.03 -14.62
CA ARG A 43 25.67 -7.92 -15.43
C ARG A 43 24.92 -8.54 -16.60
N ARG A 44 23.69 -9.04 -16.35
CA ARG A 44 22.90 -9.76 -17.37
C ARG A 44 22.43 -8.86 -18.51
N PHE A 45 22.02 -7.65 -18.21
CA PHE A 45 21.46 -6.72 -19.18
C PHE A 45 22.48 -5.71 -19.70
N GLY A 46 23.71 -5.68 -19.17
CA GLY A 46 24.73 -4.71 -19.53
C GLY A 46 24.33 -3.26 -19.22
N ILE A 47 23.64 -3.05 -18.10
CA ILE A 47 23.10 -1.73 -17.69
C ILE A 47 23.76 -1.22 -16.40
N THR A 48 23.68 0.07 -16.18
CA THR A 48 24.16 0.71 -14.95
C THR A 48 23.10 0.62 -13.83
N ALA A 49 23.52 0.80 -12.57
CA ALA A 49 22.63 0.91 -11.41
C ALA A 49 21.56 1.98 -11.60
N ALA A 50 21.90 3.09 -12.25
CA ALA A 50 20.95 4.17 -12.56
C ALA A 50 19.82 3.69 -13.49
N VAL A 51 20.16 2.96 -14.54
CA VAL A 51 19.17 2.39 -15.48
C VAL A 51 18.33 1.32 -14.77
N LEU A 52 18.95 0.48 -13.93
CA LEU A 52 18.23 -0.52 -13.13
C LEU A 52 17.20 0.14 -12.18
N SER A 53 17.57 1.25 -11.55
CA SER A 53 16.65 2.03 -10.69
C SER A 53 15.43 2.52 -11.48
N LEU A 54 15.59 2.93 -12.74
CA LEU A 54 14.47 3.33 -13.61
C LEU A 54 13.47 2.18 -13.85
N PHE A 55 13.92 0.92 -13.89
CA PHE A 55 13.02 -0.23 -14.02
C PHE A 55 12.06 -0.32 -12.84
N SER A 56 12.57 -0.12 -11.62
CA SER A 56 11.77 -0.14 -10.40
C SER A 56 10.81 1.05 -10.32
N VAL A 57 11.29 2.25 -10.68
CA VAL A 57 10.47 3.47 -10.74
C VAL A 57 9.36 3.31 -11.78
N LEU A 58 9.69 2.81 -12.98
CA LEU A 58 8.71 2.58 -14.05
C LEU A 58 7.65 1.56 -13.62
N GLN A 59 8.05 0.45 -13.00
CA GLN A 59 7.11 -0.54 -12.47
C GLN A 59 6.16 0.08 -11.46
N LEU A 60 6.66 0.89 -10.54
CA LEU A 60 5.84 1.56 -9.51
C LEU A 60 4.94 2.64 -10.13
N ALA A 61 5.42 3.34 -11.16
CA ALA A 61 4.61 4.31 -11.92
C ALA A 61 3.46 3.62 -12.68
N VAL A 62 3.73 2.48 -13.32
CA VAL A 62 2.71 1.64 -13.96
C VAL A 62 1.71 1.14 -12.93
N TYR A 63 2.19 0.62 -11.79
CA TYR A 63 1.33 0.21 -10.69
C TYR A 63 0.39 1.34 -10.24
N ALA A 64 0.93 2.54 -10.00
CA ALA A 64 0.14 3.70 -9.58
C ALA A 64 -0.86 4.15 -10.67
N GLY A 65 -0.43 4.23 -11.93
CA GLY A 65 -1.27 4.61 -13.06
C GLY A 65 -2.40 3.61 -13.33
N MET A 66 -2.17 2.32 -13.06
CA MET A 66 -3.16 1.27 -13.25
C MET A 66 -4.24 1.21 -12.15
N GLN A 67 -4.08 1.90 -11.01
CA GLN A 67 -5.03 1.78 -9.90
C GLN A 67 -6.46 2.18 -10.27
N VAL A 68 -6.64 3.30 -10.99
CA VAL A 68 -7.97 3.74 -11.42
C VAL A 68 -8.55 2.83 -12.51
N PRO A 69 -7.84 2.53 -13.62
CA PRO A 69 -8.30 1.53 -14.59
C PRO A 69 -8.66 0.19 -13.97
N VAL A 70 -7.80 -0.34 -13.09
CA VAL A 70 -8.04 -1.62 -12.41
C VAL A 70 -9.26 -1.54 -11.48
N GLY A 71 -9.45 -0.42 -10.76
CA GLY A 71 -10.65 -0.20 -9.96
C GLY A 71 -11.93 -0.31 -10.78
N ALA A 72 -11.95 0.31 -11.95
CA ALA A 72 -13.06 0.24 -12.90
C ALA A 72 -13.24 -1.17 -13.50
N MET A 73 -12.13 -1.83 -13.86
CA MET A 73 -12.14 -3.22 -14.33
C MET A 73 -12.64 -4.16 -13.24
N LEU A 74 -12.32 -3.90 -11.97
CA LEU A 74 -12.77 -4.68 -10.83
C LEU A 74 -14.29 -4.65 -10.67
N ASP A 75 -14.91 -3.48 -10.85
CA ASP A 75 -16.36 -3.35 -10.81
C ASP A 75 -17.03 -4.10 -11.98
N ARG A 76 -16.40 -4.11 -13.14
CA ARG A 76 -16.93 -4.77 -14.35
C ARG A 76 -16.72 -6.28 -14.36
N PHE A 77 -15.51 -6.76 -14.08
CA PHE A 77 -15.11 -8.15 -14.29
C PHE A 77 -15.10 -9.00 -13.01
N GLY A 78 -15.12 -8.35 -11.83
CA GLY A 78 -15.05 -8.99 -10.53
C GLY A 78 -13.64 -9.36 -10.10
N SER A 79 -13.50 -9.73 -8.82
CA SER A 79 -12.20 -9.96 -8.18
C SER A 79 -11.50 -11.21 -8.70
N ARG A 80 -12.22 -12.30 -8.93
CA ARG A 80 -11.65 -13.57 -9.41
C ARG A 80 -10.84 -13.39 -10.70
N ARG A 81 -11.46 -12.73 -11.70
CA ARG A 81 -10.80 -12.55 -13.01
C ARG A 81 -9.59 -11.66 -12.90
N LEU A 82 -9.69 -10.55 -12.15
CA LEU A 82 -8.58 -9.63 -12.02
C LEU A 82 -7.40 -10.24 -11.26
N ILE A 83 -7.64 -10.94 -10.16
CA ILE A 83 -6.59 -11.61 -9.40
C ILE A 83 -5.88 -12.64 -10.28
N ALA A 84 -6.62 -13.49 -10.99
CA ALA A 84 -6.07 -14.52 -11.86
C ALA A 84 -5.27 -13.91 -13.03
N THR A 85 -5.81 -12.88 -13.69
CA THR A 85 -5.14 -12.19 -14.81
C THR A 85 -3.89 -11.46 -14.31
N GLY A 86 -3.97 -10.74 -13.19
CA GLY A 86 -2.83 -10.05 -12.60
C GLY A 86 -1.70 -11.00 -12.24
N ALA A 87 -2.01 -12.13 -11.58
CA ALA A 87 -1.03 -13.15 -11.24
C ALA A 87 -0.41 -13.80 -12.51
N ALA A 88 -1.21 -14.04 -13.57
CA ALA A 88 -0.71 -14.54 -14.84
C ALA A 88 0.23 -13.54 -15.52
N MET A 89 -0.15 -12.26 -15.57
CA MET A 89 0.70 -11.19 -16.13
C MET A 89 2.04 -11.11 -15.40
N MET A 90 2.03 -11.17 -14.07
CA MET A 90 3.25 -11.18 -13.28
C MET A 90 4.10 -12.43 -13.55
N GLY A 91 3.48 -13.61 -13.60
CA GLY A 91 4.17 -14.86 -13.93
C GLY A 91 4.81 -14.83 -15.33
N ILE A 92 4.11 -14.31 -16.34
CA ILE A 92 4.65 -14.11 -17.69
C ILE A 92 5.79 -13.08 -17.68
N GLY A 93 5.67 -11.99 -16.94
CA GLY A 93 6.74 -11.01 -16.77
C GLY A 93 8.00 -11.63 -16.18
N GLN A 94 7.87 -12.50 -15.16
CA GLN A 94 9.01 -13.23 -14.59
C GLN A 94 9.60 -14.24 -15.58
N LEU A 95 8.77 -14.90 -16.41
CA LEU A 95 9.23 -15.80 -17.47
C LEU A 95 10.06 -15.05 -18.52
N LEU A 96 9.62 -13.87 -18.94
CA LEU A 96 10.38 -13.00 -19.83
C LEU A 96 11.73 -12.60 -19.22
N LEU A 97 11.74 -12.21 -17.94
CA LEU A 97 12.99 -11.89 -17.22
C LEU A 97 13.92 -13.09 -17.11
N ALA A 98 13.39 -14.30 -16.94
CA ALA A 98 14.18 -15.53 -16.84
C ALA A 98 14.98 -15.82 -18.12
N THR A 99 14.37 -15.56 -19.28
CA THR A 99 14.90 -15.99 -20.58
C THR A 99 15.64 -14.88 -21.36
N THR A 100 15.31 -13.60 -21.10
CA THR A 100 15.88 -12.49 -21.88
C THR A 100 17.28 -12.08 -21.44
N HIS A 101 18.03 -11.51 -22.39
CA HIS A 101 19.27 -10.74 -22.16
C HIS A 101 19.11 -9.29 -22.63
N SER A 102 17.96 -8.94 -23.21
CA SER A 102 17.68 -7.60 -23.70
C SER A 102 17.11 -6.71 -22.59
N ALA A 103 17.73 -5.56 -22.36
CA ALA A 103 17.22 -4.54 -21.43
C ALA A 103 15.82 -4.05 -21.82
N GLY A 104 15.50 -3.89 -23.10
CA GLY A 104 14.19 -3.48 -23.59
C GLY A 104 13.08 -4.49 -23.25
N VAL A 105 13.34 -5.78 -23.41
CA VAL A 105 12.42 -6.85 -23.02
C VAL A 105 12.27 -6.90 -21.49
N ALA A 106 13.36 -6.67 -20.75
CA ALA A 106 13.30 -6.61 -19.28
C ALA A 106 12.44 -5.44 -18.79
N VAL A 107 12.50 -4.27 -19.45
CA VAL A 107 11.59 -3.14 -19.18
C VAL A 107 10.13 -3.53 -19.42
N ALA A 108 9.82 -4.14 -20.58
CA ALA A 108 8.46 -4.60 -20.89
C ALA A 108 7.95 -5.62 -19.86
N ALA A 109 8.83 -6.54 -19.42
CA ALA A 109 8.52 -7.49 -18.36
C ALA A 109 8.19 -6.78 -17.03
N ARG A 110 8.90 -5.72 -16.66
CA ARG A 110 8.64 -4.94 -15.43
C ARG A 110 7.33 -4.14 -15.52
N VAL A 111 7.01 -3.61 -16.70
CA VAL A 111 5.70 -3.00 -16.96
C VAL A 111 4.58 -4.03 -16.76
N LEU A 112 4.76 -5.23 -17.28
CA LEU A 112 3.77 -6.32 -17.14
C LEU A 112 3.60 -6.75 -15.68
N VAL A 113 4.71 -6.88 -14.94
CA VAL A 113 4.67 -7.16 -13.49
C VAL A 113 3.97 -6.04 -12.74
N GLY A 114 4.26 -4.77 -13.02
CA GLY A 114 3.61 -3.62 -12.37
C GLY A 114 2.11 -3.54 -12.64
N ALA A 115 1.69 -3.78 -13.88
CA ALA A 115 0.28 -3.81 -14.26
C ALA A 115 -0.47 -4.98 -13.61
N GLY A 116 0.15 -6.18 -13.55
CA GLY A 116 -0.42 -7.35 -12.89
C GLY A 116 -0.52 -7.18 -11.38
N ASP A 117 0.49 -6.63 -10.74
CA ASP A 117 0.53 -6.35 -9.29
C ASP A 117 -0.60 -5.38 -8.89
N ALA A 118 -0.88 -4.35 -9.70
CA ALA A 118 -1.97 -3.42 -9.46
C ALA A 118 -3.35 -4.10 -9.36
N MET A 119 -3.53 -5.25 -10.02
CA MET A 119 -4.80 -5.99 -10.01
C MET A 119 -5.01 -6.81 -8.75
N THR A 120 -3.98 -7.07 -7.92
CA THR A 120 -4.09 -8.03 -6.81
C THR A 120 -4.67 -7.42 -5.55
N PHE A 121 -4.03 -6.42 -4.96
CA PHE A 121 -4.38 -5.88 -3.64
C PHE A 121 -5.83 -5.40 -3.54
N ILE A 122 -6.24 -4.47 -4.41
CA ILE A 122 -7.60 -3.90 -4.37
C ILE A 122 -8.69 -4.94 -4.65
N SER A 123 -8.36 -5.98 -5.44
CA SER A 123 -9.27 -7.09 -5.70
C SER A 123 -9.47 -7.98 -4.48
N VAL A 124 -8.40 -8.20 -3.68
CA VAL A 124 -8.50 -8.92 -2.39
C VAL A 124 -9.31 -8.11 -1.39
N LEU A 125 -9.11 -6.78 -1.30
CA LEU A 125 -9.92 -5.92 -0.43
C LEU A 125 -11.42 -5.99 -0.77
N ARG A 126 -11.75 -6.07 -2.05
CA ARG A 126 -13.15 -6.26 -2.48
C ARG A 126 -13.69 -7.63 -2.06
N LEU A 127 -12.91 -8.72 -2.21
CA LEU A 127 -13.33 -10.04 -1.72
C LEU A 127 -13.64 -10.00 -0.22
N ILE A 128 -12.78 -9.36 0.59
CA ILE A 128 -13.02 -9.21 2.02
C ILE A 128 -14.35 -8.49 2.27
N ALA A 129 -14.58 -7.37 1.58
CA ALA A 129 -15.81 -6.59 1.75
C ALA A 129 -17.09 -7.35 1.36
N LEU A 130 -17.00 -8.28 0.41
CA LEU A 130 -18.13 -9.07 -0.09
C LEU A 130 -18.39 -10.35 0.72
N TRP A 131 -17.35 -10.97 1.30
CA TRP A 131 -17.47 -12.27 1.97
C TRP A 131 -17.57 -12.17 3.50
N PHE A 132 -17.15 -11.05 4.09
CA PHE A 132 -17.08 -10.91 5.54
C PHE A 132 -18.00 -9.80 6.08
N ALA A 133 -18.44 -9.97 7.33
CA ALA A 133 -19.26 -8.97 8.00
C ALA A 133 -18.51 -7.62 8.13
N PRO A 134 -19.21 -6.49 7.99
CA PRO A 134 -18.61 -5.15 7.97
C PRO A 134 -17.64 -4.86 9.12
N GLY A 135 -17.93 -5.37 10.33
CA GLY A 135 -17.07 -5.18 11.50
C GLY A 135 -15.72 -5.92 11.45
N ARG A 136 -15.58 -6.95 10.60
CA ARG A 136 -14.32 -7.69 10.42
C ARG A 136 -13.44 -7.12 9.30
N VAL A 137 -14.05 -6.42 8.36
CA VAL A 137 -13.36 -5.93 7.15
C VAL A 137 -12.12 -5.11 7.47
N PRO A 138 -12.13 -4.12 8.39
CA PRO A 138 -10.95 -3.31 8.67
C PRO A 138 -9.77 -4.13 9.18
N VAL A 139 -10.02 -5.10 10.08
CA VAL A 139 -8.97 -5.99 10.60
C VAL A 139 -8.40 -6.88 9.51
N LEU A 140 -9.27 -7.50 8.69
CA LEU A 140 -8.83 -8.37 7.59
C LEU A 140 -8.07 -7.60 6.50
N THR A 141 -8.42 -6.33 6.25
CA THR A 141 -7.67 -5.43 5.37
C THR A 141 -6.26 -5.21 5.90
N GLN A 142 -6.10 -4.93 7.20
CA GLN A 142 -4.79 -4.78 7.83
C GLN A 142 -3.98 -6.09 7.76
N MET A 143 -4.61 -7.22 8.09
CA MET A 143 -3.96 -8.54 7.99
C MET A 143 -3.51 -8.85 6.57
N THR A 144 -4.28 -8.48 5.56
CA THR A 144 -3.89 -8.63 4.15
C THR A 144 -2.63 -7.84 3.83
N GLY A 145 -2.55 -6.58 4.26
CA GLY A 145 -1.37 -5.75 4.08
C GLY A 145 -0.13 -6.35 4.74
N ILE A 146 -0.27 -6.82 5.99
CA ILE A 146 0.82 -7.42 6.77
C ILE A 146 1.29 -8.74 6.14
N LEU A 147 0.37 -9.68 5.90
CA LEU A 147 0.71 -10.99 5.37
C LEU A 147 1.27 -10.90 3.94
N GLY A 148 0.88 -9.88 3.17
CA GLY A 148 1.50 -9.58 1.89
C GLY A 148 2.99 -9.31 1.99
N GLN A 149 3.48 -8.72 3.11
CA GLN A 149 4.92 -8.45 3.29
C GLN A 149 5.78 -9.72 3.41
N ILE A 150 5.18 -10.89 3.67
CA ILE A 150 5.88 -12.19 3.59
C ILE A 150 6.54 -12.35 2.21
N GLY A 151 5.92 -11.82 1.16
CA GLY A 151 6.50 -11.82 -0.18
C GLY A 151 7.86 -11.11 -0.27
N GLN A 152 8.06 -10.03 0.47
CA GLN A 152 9.38 -9.37 0.54
C GLN A 152 10.44 -10.24 1.23
N ILE A 153 10.04 -10.96 2.28
CA ILE A 153 10.93 -11.88 2.99
C ILE A 153 11.36 -13.04 2.05
N VAL A 154 10.40 -13.57 1.28
CA VAL A 154 10.68 -14.61 0.27
C VAL A 154 11.62 -14.10 -0.82
N ALA A 155 11.49 -12.83 -1.24
CA ALA A 155 12.42 -12.23 -2.18
C ALA A 155 13.82 -12.03 -1.56
N ALA A 156 13.90 -11.55 -0.31
CA ALA A 156 15.16 -11.19 0.32
C ALA A 156 16.04 -12.41 0.70
N TYR A 157 15.44 -13.53 1.05
CA TYR A 157 16.19 -14.70 1.51
C TYR A 157 16.11 -15.89 0.54
N PRO A 158 14.96 -16.57 0.31
CA PRO A 158 14.88 -17.72 -0.58
C PRO A 158 15.31 -17.42 -2.01
N LEU A 159 14.88 -16.29 -2.60
CA LEU A 159 15.22 -15.94 -3.96
C LEU A 159 16.71 -15.61 -4.09
N VAL A 160 17.28 -14.85 -3.16
CA VAL A 160 18.71 -14.53 -3.14
C VAL A 160 19.56 -15.80 -2.99
N ALA A 161 19.15 -16.72 -2.10
CA ALA A 161 19.82 -18.01 -1.97
C ALA A 161 19.77 -18.81 -3.29
N LEU A 162 18.62 -18.83 -3.96
CA LEU A 162 18.45 -19.51 -5.24
C LEU A 162 19.28 -18.85 -6.34
N LEU A 163 19.34 -17.51 -6.39
CA LEU A 163 20.17 -16.75 -7.33
C LEU A 163 21.66 -17.12 -7.20
N ARG A 164 22.15 -17.23 -5.96
CA ARG A 164 23.55 -17.57 -5.69
C ARG A 164 23.89 -19.01 -6.04
N ASN A 165 22.99 -19.97 -5.78
CA ASN A 165 23.24 -21.40 -5.92
C ASN A 165 22.86 -21.96 -7.29
N ALA A 166 21.80 -21.44 -7.93
CA ALA A 166 21.23 -21.98 -9.17
C ALA A 166 21.19 -20.96 -10.32
N GLY A 167 21.64 -19.74 -10.08
CA GLY A 167 21.73 -18.67 -11.08
C GLY A 167 20.41 -18.01 -11.44
N TRP A 168 20.50 -17.04 -12.33
CA TRP A 168 19.39 -16.16 -12.74
C TRP A 168 18.20 -16.91 -13.33
N THR A 169 18.44 -17.71 -14.38
CA THR A 169 17.36 -18.36 -15.14
C THR A 169 16.50 -19.26 -14.25
N THR A 170 17.13 -20.13 -13.44
CA THR A 170 16.42 -21.01 -12.51
C THR A 170 15.59 -20.23 -11.51
N SER A 171 16.13 -19.14 -10.94
CA SER A 171 15.45 -18.32 -9.95
C SER A 171 14.22 -17.64 -10.51
N TYR A 172 14.34 -17.04 -11.68
CA TYR A 172 13.22 -16.35 -12.32
C TYR A 172 12.20 -17.30 -12.95
N LEU A 173 12.61 -18.49 -13.42
CA LEU A 173 11.67 -19.56 -13.80
C LEU A 173 10.87 -20.07 -12.62
N SER A 174 11.51 -20.25 -11.46
CA SER A 174 10.81 -20.63 -10.23
C SER A 174 9.78 -19.57 -9.82
N ALA A 175 10.16 -18.27 -9.87
CA ALA A 175 9.25 -17.17 -9.61
C ALA A 175 8.08 -17.13 -10.61
N ALA A 176 8.34 -17.37 -11.90
CA ALA A 176 7.32 -17.46 -12.95
C ALA A 176 6.36 -18.63 -12.69
N SER A 177 6.89 -19.80 -12.37
CA SER A 177 6.09 -21.01 -12.08
C SER A 177 5.16 -20.80 -10.88
N ILE A 178 5.66 -20.19 -9.80
CA ILE A 178 4.85 -19.84 -8.63
C ILE A 178 3.72 -18.87 -9.04
N GLY A 179 4.03 -17.82 -9.80
CA GLY A 179 3.05 -16.85 -10.28
C GLY A 179 1.96 -17.50 -11.13
N LEU A 180 2.33 -18.34 -12.09
CA LEU A 180 1.38 -19.04 -12.97
C LEU A 180 0.55 -20.09 -12.22
N ALA A 181 1.16 -20.80 -11.26
CA ALA A 181 0.43 -21.76 -10.41
C ALA A 181 -0.63 -21.05 -9.54
N VAL A 182 -0.28 -19.91 -8.94
CA VAL A 182 -1.22 -19.10 -8.15
C VAL A 182 -2.29 -18.47 -9.05
N ALA A 183 -1.96 -18.09 -10.28
CA ALA A 183 -2.94 -17.61 -11.27
C ALA A 183 -3.98 -18.71 -11.59
N ALA A 184 -3.53 -19.92 -11.86
CA ALA A 184 -4.39 -21.07 -12.13
C ALA A 184 -5.24 -21.41 -10.90
N ALA A 185 -4.64 -21.49 -9.71
CA ALA A 185 -5.38 -21.73 -8.46
C ALA A 185 -6.44 -20.66 -8.22
N SER A 186 -6.12 -19.38 -8.45
CA SER A 186 -7.04 -18.25 -8.32
C SER A 186 -8.19 -18.33 -9.35
N ALA A 187 -7.88 -18.70 -10.59
CA ALA A 187 -8.88 -18.88 -11.64
C ALA A 187 -9.87 -20.02 -11.33
N VAL A 188 -9.43 -21.07 -10.67
CA VAL A 188 -10.27 -22.24 -10.34
C VAL A 188 -11.03 -22.05 -9.02
N ALA A 189 -10.32 -21.66 -7.94
CA ALA A 189 -10.82 -21.72 -6.59
C ALA A 189 -11.47 -20.43 -6.10
N LEU A 190 -11.03 -19.24 -6.56
CA LEU A 190 -11.69 -17.99 -6.17
C LEU A 190 -13.11 -17.92 -6.74
N ARG A 191 -14.01 -17.35 -5.98
CA ARG A 191 -15.39 -17.12 -6.38
C ARG A 191 -15.83 -15.74 -5.89
N ASP A 192 -16.42 -14.97 -6.78
CA ASP A 192 -17.24 -13.83 -6.37
C ASP A 192 -18.55 -14.35 -5.76
N PRO A 193 -19.15 -13.67 -4.76
CA PRO A 193 -20.38 -14.12 -4.13
C PRO A 193 -21.55 -14.25 -5.13
N PRO A 194 -22.46 -15.22 -4.94
CA PRO A 194 -23.55 -15.51 -5.89
C PRO A 194 -24.58 -14.39 -6.07
N HIS A 195 -24.66 -13.44 -5.13
CA HIS A 195 -25.63 -12.33 -5.19
C HIS A 195 -25.19 -11.14 -6.08
N HIS A 196 -24.09 -11.26 -6.80
CA HIS A 196 -23.70 -10.29 -7.82
C HIS A 196 -23.63 -11.00 -9.18
N PRO A 197 -24.73 -11.02 -9.96
CA PRO A 197 -24.79 -11.76 -11.22
C PRO A 197 -23.76 -11.23 -12.22
N ALA A 198 -22.82 -12.08 -12.60
CA ALA A 198 -21.79 -11.76 -13.60
C ALA A 198 -22.39 -11.46 -14.99
N ALA A 199 -23.60 -11.98 -15.24
CA ALA A 199 -24.30 -11.81 -16.51
C ALA A 199 -24.76 -10.36 -16.75
N GLU A 200 -25.11 -9.61 -15.70
CA GLU A 200 -25.51 -8.21 -15.79
C GLU A 200 -24.30 -7.29 -16.03
N ARG A 201 -23.12 -7.69 -15.55
CA ARG A 201 -21.86 -6.94 -15.69
C ARG A 201 -21.26 -6.99 -17.10
N ALA A 202 -21.46 -8.09 -17.83
CA ALA A 202 -20.88 -8.27 -19.17
C ALA A 202 -21.45 -7.30 -20.24
N ARG A 203 -22.60 -6.68 -19.98
CA ARG A 203 -23.25 -5.70 -20.88
C ARG A 203 -22.91 -4.25 -20.59
N VAL A 204 -22.03 -3.99 -19.60
CA VAL A 204 -21.68 -2.62 -19.18
C VAL A 204 -20.77 -1.98 -20.21
N SER A 205 -21.29 -0.98 -20.93
CA SER A 205 -20.57 -0.12 -21.89
C SER A 205 -19.40 0.62 -21.22
N GLY A 206 -18.36 0.97 -22.00
CA GLY A 206 -17.25 1.82 -21.53
C GLY A 206 -17.73 3.16 -20.95
N THR A 207 -18.81 3.72 -21.49
CA THR A 207 -19.46 4.94 -20.99
C THR A 207 -20.03 4.76 -19.57
N HIS A 208 -20.53 3.57 -19.25
CA HIS A 208 -21.00 3.25 -17.89
C HIS A 208 -19.83 3.20 -16.91
N VAL A 209 -18.68 2.63 -17.29
CA VAL A 209 -17.46 2.60 -16.43
C VAL A 209 -17.00 4.01 -16.10
N LEU A 210 -16.90 4.89 -17.10
CA LEU A 210 -16.54 6.29 -16.88
C LEU A 210 -17.55 7.02 -15.98
N ARG A 211 -18.84 6.71 -16.14
CA ARG A 211 -19.90 7.24 -15.26
C ARG A 211 -19.71 6.78 -13.82
N GLN A 212 -19.43 5.49 -13.57
CA GLN A 212 -19.19 4.96 -12.21
C GLN A 212 -17.95 5.59 -11.57
N LEU A 213 -16.86 5.78 -12.32
CA LEU A 213 -15.69 6.52 -11.87
C LEU A 213 -16.04 7.96 -11.49
N GLY A 214 -16.83 8.65 -12.33
CA GLY A 214 -17.30 10.01 -12.06
C GLY A 214 -18.17 10.09 -10.80
N LEU A 215 -19.06 9.11 -10.58
CA LEU A 215 -19.88 9.01 -9.38
C LEU A 215 -19.04 8.71 -8.14
N ALA A 216 -18.10 7.77 -8.23
CA ALA A 216 -17.17 7.48 -7.15
C ALA A 216 -16.33 8.70 -6.76
N TRP A 217 -15.85 9.48 -7.75
CA TRP A 217 -15.11 10.73 -7.50
C TRP A 217 -15.97 11.81 -6.84
N ARG A 218 -17.25 11.91 -7.21
CA ARG A 218 -18.18 12.91 -6.62
C ARG A 218 -18.49 12.60 -5.15
N GLU A 219 -18.38 11.34 -4.73
CA GLU A 219 -18.64 10.94 -3.35
C GLU A 219 -17.60 11.54 -2.39
N PRO A 220 -18.01 12.35 -1.39
CA PRO A 220 -17.09 12.97 -0.44
C PRO A 220 -16.23 11.95 0.33
N GLY A 221 -16.78 10.77 0.62
CA GLY A 221 -16.06 9.69 1.28
C GLY A 221 -14.90 9.13 0.47
N THR A 222 -15.07 8.98 -0.85
CA THR A 222 -13.96 8.56 -1.74
C THR A 222 -12.82 9.58 -1.71
N ARG A 223 -13.14 10.88 -1.82
CA ARG A 223 -12.13 11.94 -1.74
C ARG A 223 -11.47 12.00 -0.37
N LEU A 224 -12.23 11.80 0.71
CA LEU A 224 -11.65 11.71 2.04
C LEU A 224 -10.70 10.51 2.16
N GLY A 225 -11.07 9.37 1.59
CA GLY A 225 -10.20 8.19 1.49
C GLY A 225 -8.91 8.48 0.72
N LEU A 226 -9.01 9.09 -0.47
CA LEU A 226 -7.84 9.47 -1.28
C LEU A 226 -6.88 10.36 -0.47
N TRP A 227 -7.38 11.44 0.14
CA TRP A 227 -6.54 12.36 0.90
C TRP A 227 -6.01 11.74 2.20
N THR A 228 -6.74 10.81 2.81
CA THR A 228 -6.24 10.00 3.93
C THR A 228 -5.05 9.15 3.50
N HIS A 229 -5.18 8.41 2.39
CA HIS A 229 -4.10 7.57 1.86
C HIS A 229 -2.90 8.40 1.41
N PHE A 230 -3.16 9.51 0.69
CA PHE A 230 -2.14 10.47 0.26
C PHE A 230 -1.30 10.97 1.44
N THR A 231 -1.97 11.42 2.52
CA THR A 231 -1.29 12.13 3.62
C THR A 231 -0.56 11.19 4.58
N THR A 232 -1.06 9.95 4.76
CA THR A 232 -0.51 9.01 5.74
C THR A 232 0.59 8.12 5.18
N GLN A 233 0.47 7.63 3.95
CA GLN A 233 1.35 6.58 3.44
C GLN A 233 2.74 7.09 3.05
N PHE A 234 2.82 8.23 2.39
CA PHE A 234 4.00 8.61 1.59
C PHE A 234 5.30 8.68 2.40
N SER A 235 5.29 9.28 3.60
CA SER A 235 6.51 9.50 4.40
C SER A 235 7.18 8.17 4.81
N GLY A 236 6.39 7.22 5.32
CA GLY A 236 6.88 5.87 5.65
C GLY A 236 7.39 5.12 4.40
N THR A 237 6.68 5.25 3.27
CA THR A 237 7.06 4.63 2.00
C THR A 237 8.35 5.21 1.43
N VAL A 238 8.50 6.53 1.43
CA VAL A 238 9.72 7.25 0.99
C VAL A 238 10.93 6.81 1.81
N PHE A 239 10.76 6.72 3.14
CA PHE A 239 11.80 6.30 4.04
C PHE A 239 12.16 4.81 3.85
N ALA A 240 11.16 3.94 3.78
CA ALA A 240 11.40 2.49 3.65
C ALA A 240 11.95 2.07 2.29
N LEU A 241 11.51 2.72 1.19
CA LEU A 241 11.86 2.28 -0.17
C LEU A 241 13.20 2.82 -0.66
N LEU A 242 13.52 4.08 -0.36
CA LEU A 242 14.67 4.71 -1.01
C LEU A 242 15.51 5.60 -0.09
N TRP A 243 14.91 6.60 0.55
CA TRP A 243 15.70 7.65 1.17
C TRP A 243 16.08 7.40 2.64
N GLY A 244 15.46 6.42 3.32
CA GLY A 244 15.75 6.14 4.72
C GLY A 244 17.14 5.57 4.94
N TYR A 245 17.57 4.59 4.15
CA TYR A 245 18.89 3.99 4.30
C TYR A 245 20.02 5.01 4.02
N PRO A 246 20.04 5.74 2.89
CA PRO A 246 21.04 6.79 2.65
C PRO A 246 21.02 7.89 3.71
N PHE A 247 19.85 8.35 4.15
CA PHE A 247 19.75 9.34 5.24
C PHE A 247 20.39 8.85 6.52
N LEU A 248 20.11 7.60 6.92
CA LEU A 248 20.69 7.03 8.15
C LEU A 248 22.19 6.82 8.04
N VAL A 249 22.69 6.26 6.94
CA VAL A 249 24.10 5.90 6.79
C VAL A 249 24.98 7.09 6.42
N VAL A 250 24.56 7.86 5.40
CA VAL A 250 25.37 8.99 4.89
C VAL A 250 25.08 10.26 5.69
N GLY A 251 23.80 10.57 5.95
CA GLY A 251 23.42 11.77 6.70
C GLY A 251 23.73 11.66 8.19
N GLU A 252 23.10 10.68 8.87
CA GLU A 252 23.19 10.53 10.33
C GLU A 252 24.41 9.71 10.78
N HIS A 253 25.21 9.16 9.84
CA HIS A 253 26.39 8.34 10.10
C HIS A 253 26.11 7.09 10.98
N CYS A 254 24.92 6.53 10.88
CA CYS A 254 24.64 5.21 11.45
C CYS A 254 25.47 4.15 10.74
N SER A 255 25.90 3.13 11.48
CA SER A 255 26.49 1.95 10.83
C SER A 255 25.47 1.26 9.93
N PRO A 256 25.91 0.55 8.88
CA PRO A 256 25.00 -0.23 8.02
C PRO A 256 24.11 -1.20 8.81
N ALA A 257 24.63 -1.78 9.90
CA ALA A 257 23.88 -2.67 10.78
C ALA A 257 22.78 -1.93 11.55
N GLN A 258 23.07 -0.73 12.06
CA GLN A 258 22.08 0.11 12.76
C GLN A 258 20.98 0.57 11.81
N ALA A 259 21.33 1.01 10.59
CA ALA A 259 20.35 1.40 9.59
C ALA A 259 19.44 0.23 9.19
N ALA A 260 20.02 -0.95 8.95
CA ALA A 260 19.25 -2.16 8.66
C ALA A 260 18.33 -2.56 9.81
N LEU A 261 18.79 -2.46 11.05
CA LEU A 261 17.99 -2.72 12.26
C LEU A 261 16.80 -1.76 12.35
N LEU A 262 17.00 -0.44 12.14
CA LEU A 262 15.95 0.56 12.17
C LEU A 262 14.89 0.31 11.10
N LEU A 263 15.31 -0.01 9.86
CA LEU A 263 14.37 -0.34 8.77
C LEU A 263 13.61 -1.64 9.04
N SER A 264 14.26 -2.64 9.63
CA SER A 264 13.60 -3.89 10.05
C SER A 264 12.58 -3.63 11.16
N LEU A 265 12.93 -2.80 12.13
CA LEU A 265 12.04 -2.40 13.22
C LEU A 265 10.78 -1.69 12.69
N LEU A 266 10.92 -0.82 11.68
CA LEU A 266 9.78 -0.19 11.01
C LEU A 266 8.77 -1.22 10.48
N VAL A 267 9.26 -2.25 9.79
CA VAL A 267 8.41 -3.32 9.23
C VAL A 267 7.74 -4.13 10.34
N LEU A 268 8.52 -4.60 11.32
CA LEU A 268 8.00 -5.42 12.42
C LEU A 268 6.94 -4.69 13.24
N LEU A 269 7.17 -3.42 13.55
CA LEU A 269 6.19 -2.62 14.29
C LEU A 269 4.93 -2.33 13.48
N SER A 270 5.04 -2.13 12.17
CA SER A 270 3.88 -2.00 11.29
C SER A 270 2.98 -3.22 11.39
N MET A 271 3.56 -4.42 11.52
CA MET A 271 2.81 -5.68 11.66
C MET A 271 2.01 -5.74 12.98
N VAL A 272 2.53 -5.13 14.05
CA VAL A 272 1.84 -5.06 15.35
C VAL A 272 0.77 -3.97 15.37
N ILE A 273 1.09 -2.79 14.82
CA ILE A 273 0.19 -1.63 14.79
C ILE A 273 -1.04 -1.87 13.92
N GLY A 274 -0.89 -2.62 12.82
CA GLY A 274 -1.95 -2.86 11.85
C GLY A 274 -3.24 -3.41 12.46
N PRO A 275 -3.24 -4.57 13.15
CA PRO A 275 -4.43 -5.14 13.78
C PRO A 275 -5.08 -4.20 14.80
N VAL A 276 -4.28 -3.42 15.54
CA VAL A 276 -4.79 -2.42 16.51
C VAL A 276 -5.58 -1.33 15.79
N LEU A 277 -5.02 -0.75 14.73
CA LEU A 277 -5.71 0.27 13.93
C LEU A 277 -6.93 -0.30 13.20
N GLY A 278 -6.86 -1.54 12.71
CA GLY A 278 -8.00 -2.23 12.13
C GLY A 278 -9.15 -2.41 13.12
N HIS A 279 -8.84 -2.82 14.36
CA HIS A 279 -9.83 -2.92 15.42
C HIS A 279 -10.43 -1.55 15.79
N LEU A 280 -9.60 -0.52 15.87
CA LEU A 280 -10.02 0.85 16.14
C LEU A 280 -10.97 1.37 15.05
N ALA A 281 -10.64 1.14 13.78
CA ALA A 281 -11.45 1.53 12.63
C ALA A 281 -12.82 0.82 12.60
N ALA A 282 -12.85 -0.46 12.99
CA ALA A 282 -14.07 -1.24 13.09
C ALA A 282 -14.98 -0.75 14.23
N ARG A 283 -14.39 -0.40 15.39
CA ARG A 283 -15.13 -0.03 16.56
C ARG A 283 -15.73 1.39 16.49
N TRP A 284 -15.03 2.34 15.84
CA TRP A 284 -15.46 3.73 15.72
C TRP A 284 -15.50 4.22 14.27
N PRO A 285 -16.43 3.72 13.45
CA PRO A 285 -16.45 3.97 11.99
C PRO A 285 -16.57 5.45 11.64
N TYR A 286 -17.27 6.26 12.43
CA TYR A 286 -17.42 7.71 12.20
C TYR A 286 -16.23 8.55 12.71
N ARG A 287 -15.30 7.93 13.45
CA ARG A 287 -14.14 8.61 14.06
C ARG A 287 -12.79 8.21 13.47
N ARG A 288 -12.78 7.47 12.36
CA ARG A 288 -11.54 6.99 11.68
C ARG A 288 -10.54 8.10 11.36
N SER A 289 -11.03 9.34 11.12
CA SER A 289 -10.15 10.48 10.86
C SER A 289 -9.35 10.96 12.09
N ILE A 290 -9.71 10.56 13.32
CA ILE A 290 -8.97 10.95 14.51
C ILE A 290 -7.62 10.25 14.59
N PRO A 291 -7.52 8.89 14.56
CA PRO A 291 -6.23 8.22 14.53
C PRO A 291 -5.39 8.61 13.30
N VAL A 292 -6.02 8.83 12.13
CA VAL A 292 -5.32 9.33 10.93
C VAL A 292 -4.62 10.66 11.22
N LEU A 293 -5.34 11.65 11.76
CA LEU A 293 -4.78 12.96 12.09
C LEU A 293 -3.72 12.88 13.19
N ALA A 294 -3.88 11.97 14.17
CA ALA A 294 -2.89 11.74 15.22
C ALA A 294 -1.59 11.17 14.63
N ILE A 295 -1.69 10.18 13.71
CA ILE A 295 -0.53 9.60 13.03
C ILE A 295 0.19 10.67 12.20
N VAL A 296 -0.54 11.44 11.40
CA VAL A 296 0.06 12.50 10.58
C VAL A 296 0.71 13.57 11.46
N GLY A 297 0.02 14.01 12.53
CA GLY A 297 0.56 14.97 13.49
C GLY A 297 1.85 14.47 14.15
N ALA A 298 1.86 13.22 14.62
CA ALA A 298 3.05 12.59 15.20
C ALA A 298 4.19 12.50 14.18
N THR A 299 3.88 12.13 12.91
CA THR A 299 4.87 12.03 11.83
C THR A 299 5.49 13.39 11.51
N VAL A 300 4.67 14.44 11.36
CA VAL A 300 5.15 15.80 11.14
C VAL A 300 6.01 16.28 12.31
N THR A 301 5.56 16.04 13.55
CA THR A 301 6.28 16.46 14.75
C THR A 301 7.64 15.79 14.85
N ILE A 302 7.73 14.46 14.70
CA ILE A 302 9.01 13.77 14.83
C ILE A 302 9.98 14.14 13.70
N TRP A 303 9.50 14.29 12.47
CA TRP A 303 10.33 14.80 11.38
C TRP A 303 10.83 16.22 11.65
N THR A 304 9.99 17.11 12.18
CA THR A 304 10.41 18.46 12.57
C THR A 304 11.52 18.40 13.62
N ILE A 305 11.40 17.53 14.62
CA ILE A 305 12.45 17.34 15.64
C ILE A 305 13.74 16.87 14.99
N VAL A 306 13.69 15.85 14.13
CA VAL A 306 14.88 15.30 13.46
C VAL A 306 15.55 16.34 12.54
N LEU A 307 14.77 17.03 11.71
CA LEU A 307 15.30 18.01 10.76
C LEU A 307 15.83 19.29 11.42
N ALA A 308 15.22 19.71 12.53
CA ALA A 308 15.66 20.85 13.31
C ALA A 308 16.78 20.51 14.31
N TRP A 309 17.13 19.24 14.47
CA TRP A 309 18.16 18.84 15.44
C TRP A 309 19.52 19.48 15.12
N PRO A 310 20.21 20.09 16.09
CA PRO A 310 21.55 20.66 15.84
C PRO A 310 22.57 19.53 15.61
N GLY A 311 23.02 19.38 14.35
CA GLY A 311 23.90 18.27 13.97
C GLY A 311 23.13 16.96 13.75
N ARG A 312 23.74 15.81 14.13
CA ARG A 312 23.19 14.47 14.01
C ARG A 312 22.18 14.19 15.11
N ALA A 313 21.06 13.60 14.75
CA ALA A 313 20.04 13.22 15.72
C ALA A 313 20.54 12.03 16.61
N PRO A 314 20.31 12.05 17.92
CA PRO A 314 20.62 10.91 18.77
C PRO A 314 19.89 9.65 18.34
N MET A 315 20.49 8.47 18.53
CA MET A 315 19.88 7.18 18.18
C MET A 315 18.47 7.02 18.74
N GLY A 316 18.21 7.50 19.97
CA GLY A 316 16.86 7.46 20.57
C GLY A 316 15.82 8.24 19.76
N VAL A 317 16.19 9.38 19.18
CA VAL A 317 15.30 10.19 18.31
C VAL A 317 15.04 9.45 17.00
N LEU A 318 16.05 8.81 16.40
CA LEU A 318 15.89 8.01 15.19
C LEU A 318 15.03 6.75 15.44
N VAL A 319 15.12 6.13 16.61
CA VAL A 319 14.23 5.05 17.02
C VAL A 319 12.78 5.56 17.11
N VAL A 320 12.55 6.70 17.75
CA VAL A 320 11.21 7.30 17.83
C VAL A 320 10.68 7.65 16.45
N LEU A 321 11.51 8.17 15.53
CA LEU A 321 11.14 8.40 14.14
C LEU A 321 10.61 7.12 13.50
N VAL A 322 11.34 6.03 13.61
CA VAL A 322 10.97 4.74 13.02
C VAL A 322 9.69 4.17 13.67
N LEU A 323 9.53 4.29 14.99
CA LEU A 323 8.31 3.89 15.70
C LEU A 323 7.07 4.61 15.18
N VAL A 324 7.17 5.92 14.95
CA VAL A 324 6.09 6.73 14.40
C VAL A 324 5.83 6.37 12.94
N LEU A 325 6.87 6.27 12.11
CA LEU A 325 6.74 5.92 10.69
C LEU A 325 6.12 4.53 10.47
N ALA A 326 6.33 3.60 11.40
CA ALA A 326 5.72 2.27 11.35
C ALA A 326 4.18 2.32 11.37
N SER A 327 3.58 3.40 11.88
CA SER A 327 2.13 3.59 11.87
C SER A 327 1.57 4.09 10.52
N ASN A 328 2.41 4.60 9.62
CA ASN A 328 1.98 5.27 8.40
C ASN A 328 1.30 4.30 7.42
N GLY A 329 1.91 3.16 7.15
CA GLY A 329 1.32 2.10 6.31
C GLY A 329 -0.04 1.62 6.86
N PRO A 330 -0.10 1.08 8.08
CA PRO A 330 -1.36 0.68 8.71
C PRO A 330 -2.39 1.82 8.80
N GLY A 331 -1.97 3.04 9.11
CA GLY A 331 -2.84 4.23 9.15
C GLY A 331 -3.45 4.54 7.79
N SER A 332 -2.69 4.37 6.72
CA SER A 332 -3.14 4.61 5.35
C SER A 332 -4.22 3.62 4.91
N LEU A 333 -4.19 2.37 5.39
CA LEU A 333 -5.20 1.36 5.05
C LEU A 333 -6.60 1.70 5.56
N MET A 334 -6.73 2.58 6.56
CA MET A 334 -8.04 3.11 7.01
C MET A 334 -8.75 3.90 5.91
N ALA A 335 -8.04 4.38 4.90
CA ALA A 335 -8.58 5.08 3.74
C ALA A 335 -9.56 4.22 2.93
N PHE A 336 -9.29 2.92 2.82
CA PHE A 336 -10.12 1.97 2.07
C PHE A 336 -11.47 1.72 2.75
N ASP A 337 -11.56 1.93 4.06
CA ASP A 337 -12.84 1.86 4.76
C ASP A 337 -13.80 2.98 4.34
N TYR A 338 -13.28 4.17 3.98
CA TYR A 338 -14.13 5.22 3.40
C TYR A 338 -14.63 4.83 2.02
N ALA A 339 -13.78 4.30 1.14
CA ALA A 339 -14.20 3.81 -0.17
C ALA A 339 -15.35 2.80 -0.04
N ARG A 340 -15.23 1.87 0.90
CA ARG A 340 -16.21 0.81 1.12
C ARG A 340 -17.51 1.28 1.76
N THR A 341 -17.45 2.17 2.76
CA THR A 341 -18.63 2.55 3.54
C THR A 341 -19.42 3.69 2.93
N GLU A 342 -18.83 4.47 2.04
CA GLU A 342 -19.43 5.66 1.44
C GLU A 342 -19.84 5.46 -0.02
N ASN A 343 -19.62 4.28 -0.58
CA ASN A 343 -20.00 3.96 -1.96
C ASN A 343 -20.92 2.74 -2.02
N GLU A 344 -21.74 2.70 -3.06
CA GLU A 344 -22.54 1.53 -3.41
C GLU A 344 -21.64 0.37 -3.87
N ALA A 345 -22.15 -0.87 -3.72
CA ALA A 345 -21.37 -2.08 -3.99
C ALA A 345 -20.83 -2.14 -5.44
N GLU A 346 -21.56 -1.56 -6.39
CA GLU A 346 -21.26 -1.56 -7.83
C GLU A 346 -20.02 -0.73 -8.18
N ARG A 347 -19.63 0.23 -7.32
CA ARG A 347 -18.50 1.16 -7.56
C ARG A 347 -17.41 1.14 -6.48
N ILE A 348 -17.44 0.14 -5.57
CA ILE A 348 -16.40 -0.02 -4.53
C ILE A 348 -15.01 -0.18 -5.17
N GLY A 349 -14.89 -0.89 -6.28
CA GLY A 349 -13.62 -1.07 -6.99
C GLY A 349 -13.08 0.24 -7.52
N SER A 350 -13.92 1.02 -8.22
CA SER A 350 -13.57 2.36 -8.72
C SER A 350 -13.14 3.30 -7.58
N ALA A 351 -13.90 3.32 -6.48
CA ALA A 351 -13.58 4.12 -5.30
C ALA A 351 -12.26 3.69 -4.65
N THR A 352 -12.04 2.37 -4.52
CA THR A 352 -10.81 1.80 -3.95
C THR A 352 -9.59 2.11 -4.83
N GLY A 353 -9.73 2.02 -6.15
CA GLY A 353 -8.68 2.41 -7.10
C GLY A 353 -8.30 3.89 -6.98
N ILE A 354 -9.30 4.78 -6.91
CA ILE A 354 -9.08 6.23 -6.70
C ILE A 354 -8.34 6.47 -5.37
N VAL A 355 -8.76 5.82 -4.30
CA VAL A 355 -8.13 5.95 -2.97
C VAL A 355 -6.68 5.49 -3.03
N ASN A 356 -6.40 4.35 -3.66
CA ASN A 356 -5.05 3.78 -3.68
C ASN A 356 -4.04 4.66 -4.45
N VAL A 357 -4.47 5.34 -5.51
CA VAL A 357 -3.62 6.29 -6.25
C VAL A 357 -3.03 7.36 -5.33
N GLY A 358 -3.80 7.85 -4.35
CA GLY A 358 -3.37 8.98 -3.51
C GLY A 358 -2.00 8.76 -2.86
N GLY A 359 -1.81 7.64 -2.15
CA GLY A 359 -0.58 7.35 -1.44
C GLY A 359 0.62 7.11 -2.37
N PHE A 360 0.39 6.45 -3.52
CA PHE A 360 1.46 6.19 -4.48
C PHE A 360 1.91 7.45 -5.22
N VAL A 361 0.97 8.32 -5.63
CA VAL A 361 1.30 9.61 -6.25
C VAL A 361 2.10 10.48 -5.28
N ALA A 362 1.66 10.59 -4.02
CA ALA A 362 2.40 11.33 -3.00
C ALA A 362 3.81 10.77 -2.81
N SER A 363 3.95 9.44 -2.71
CA SER A 363 5.24 8.77 -2.53
C SER A 363 6.18 9.01 -3.72
N LEU A 364 5.70 8.79 -4.95
CA LEU A 364 6.50 8.98 -6.17
C LEU A 364 6.98 10.43 -6.33
N LEU A 365 6.07 11.39 -6.16
CA LEU A 365 6.42 12.79 -6.27
C LEU A 365 7.41 13.22 -5.17
N THR A 366 7.22 12.74 -3.93
CA THR A 366 8.15 13.04 -2.83
C THR A 366 9.52 12.43 -3.09
N ILE A 367 9.58 11.16 -3.52
CA ILE A 367 10.84 10.48 -3.86
C ILE A 367 11.60 11.26 -4.95
N ALA A 368 10.90 11.66 -6.01
CA ALA A 368 11.48 12.39 -7.12
C ALA A 368 12.00 13.78 -6.70
N LEU A 369 11.19 14.54 -5.94
CA LEU A 369 11.58 15.87 -5.50
C LEU A 369 12.74 15.85 -4.51
N ILE A 370 12.79 14.89 -3.57
CA ILE A 370 13.97 14.69 -2.70
C ILE A 370 15.21 14.42 -3.55
N GLY A 371 15.11 13.53 -4.56
CA GLY A 371 16.21 13.25 -5.47
C GLY A 371 16.69 14.49 -6.25
N ILE A 372 15.75 15.30 -6.74
CA ILE A 372 16.08 16.56 -7.42
C ILE A 372 16.81 17.54 -6.48
N VAL A 373 16.29 17.74 -5.26
CA VAL A 373 16.92 18.65 -4.28
C VAL A 373 18.32 18.17 -3.92
N LEU A 374 18.51 16.87 -3.68
CA LEU A 374 19.83 16.30 -3.39
C LEU A 374 20.80 16.48 -4.57
N SER A 375 20.34 16.27 -5.81
CA SER A 375 21.18 16.44 -6.99
C SER A 375 21.58 17.91 -7.24
N LEU A 376 20.75 18.85 -6.85
CA LEU A 376 21.05 20.29 -6.93
C LEU A 376 21.98 20.77 -5.80
N ALA A 377 21.86 20.16 -4.61
CA ALA A 377 22.68 20.51 -3.45
C ALA A 377 24.08 19.89 -3.50
N GLY A 378 24.21 18.65 -3.99
CA GLY A 378 25.45 17.87 -4.01
C GLY A 378 26.10 17.80 -5.40
N ALA A 379 27.13 18.63 -5.65
CA ALA A 379 27.81 18.71 -6.95
C ALA A 379 28.61 17.45 -7.36
N GLY A 380 28.74 16.41 -6.51
CA GLY A 380 29.63 15.26 -6.73
C GLY A 380 28.96 13.87 -6.75
N GLY A 381 27.63 13.78 -6.73
CA GLY A 381 26.89 12.49 -6.71
C GLY A 381 26.63 11.97 -5.28
N PRO A 382 26.02 10.76 -5.16
CA PRO A 382 25.49 10.24 -3.89
C PRO A 382 26.48 10.11 -2.72
N ALA A 383 27.78 9.96 -3.02
CA ALA A 383 28.84 9.87 -2.00
C ALA A 383 29.21 11.21 -1.39
N SER A 384 28.82 12.35 -2.02
CA SER A 384 29.14 13.70 -1.56
C SER A 384 28.02 14.36 -0.73
N TYR A 385 26.87 13.71 -0.58
CA TYR A 385 25.75 14.28 0.17
C TYR A 385 26.10 14.42 1.66
N THR A 386 25.79 15.62 2.19
CA THR A 386 25.94 15.93 3.61
C THR A 386 24.63 15.74 4.35
N LEU A 387 24.68 15.73 5.69
CA LEU A 387 23.48 15.75 6.53
C LEU A 387 22.58 16.95 6.22
N GLN A 388 23.19 18.12 5.91
CA GLN A 388 22.43 19.32 5.60
C GLN A 388 21.66 19.21 4.30
N ASP A 389 22.26 18.55 3.28
CA ASP A 389 21.58 18.29 2.01
C ASP A 389 20.38 17.37 2.21
N PHE A 390 20.53 16.31 3.02
CA PHE A 390 19.42 15.45 3.39
C PHE A 390 18.32 16.19 4.16
N LYS A 391 18.67 17.03 5.13
CA LYS A 391 17.70 17.84 5.87
C LYS A 391 16.91 18.75 4.95
N LEU A 392 17.60 19.47 4.05
CA LEU A 392 16.94 20.32 3.06
C LEU A 392 16.02 19.53 2.14
N ALA A 393 16.50 18.40 1.60
CA ALA A 393 15.73 17.57 0.68
C ALA A 393 14.49 16.95 1.35
N LEU A 394 14.63 16.49 2.60
CA LEU A 394 13.53 15.91 3.35
C LEU A 394 12.46 16.94 3.78
N CYS A 395 12.78 18.24 3.78
CA CYS A 395 11.78 19.31 3.96
C CYS A 395 10.70 19.34 2.86
N VAL A 396 10.95 18.76 1.70
CA VAL A 396 9.95 18.59 0.63
C VAL A 396 8.66 17.93 1.13
N GLN A 397 8.75 17.05 2.11
CA GLN A 397 7.60 16.35 2.69
C GLN A 397 6.53 17.31 3.25
N TYR A 398 6.93 18.47 3.76
CA TYR A 398 5.99 19.46 4.32
C TYR A 398 5.00 19.98 3.29
N ILE A 399 5.39 20.07 2.02
CA ILE A 399 4.51 20.47 0.91
C ILE A 399 3.36 19.45 0.80
N PHE A 400 3.69 18.16 0.81
CA PHE A 400 2.70 17.08 0.69
C PHE A 400 1.79 16.99 1.92
N TRP A 401 2.33 17.18 3.13
CA TRP A 401 1.49 17.27 4.33
C TRP A 401 0.58 18.49 4.31
N ALA A 402 1.07 19.67 3.91
CA ALA A 402 0.25 20.88 3.81
C ALA A 402 -0.92 20.69 2.83
N VAL A 403 -0.65 20.20 1.62
CA VAL A 403 -1.67 19.93 0.60
C VAL A 403 -2.63 18.83 1.10
N GLY A 404 -2.08 17.71 1.56
CA GLY A 404 -2.87 16.55 1.97
C GLY A 404 -3.74 16.82 3.20
N LEU A 405 -3.21 17.46 4.25
CA LEU A 405 -3.98 17.81 5.46
C LEU A 405 -5.07 18.82 5.14
N THR A 406 -4.79 19.85 4.35
CA THR A 406 -5.80 20.82 3.95
C THR A 406 -6.95 20.15 3.22
N ALA A 407 -6.65 19.33 2.22
CA ALA A 407 -7.66 18.62 1.44
C ALA A 407 -8.41 17.56 2.27
N LEU A 408 -7.73 16.87 3.19
CA LEU A 408 -8.33 15.92 4.13
C LEU A 408 -9.31 16.63 5.06
N LEU A 409 -8.94 17.76 5.65
CA LEU A 409 -9.79 18.52 6.57
C LEU A 409 -11.01 19.10 5.85
N LEU A 410 -10.85 19.63 4.65
CA LEU A 410 -11.94 20.15 3.82
C LEU A 410 -12.93 19.05 3.43
N THR A 411 -12.42 17.91 2.94
CA THR A 411 -13.28 16.78 2.57
C THR A 411 -13.97 16.15 3.76
N ARG A 412 -13.29 16.08 4.93
CA ARG A 412 -13.88 15.63 6.19
C ARG A 412 -15.03 16.52 6.64
N ARG A 413 -14.86 17.86 6.59
CA ARG A 413 -15.92 18.82 6.90
C ARG A 413 -17.12 18.62 5.98
N ARG A 414 -16.87 18.50 4.68
CA ARG A 414 -17.90 18.29 3.66
C ARG A 414 -18.68 16.98 3.88
N LEU A 415 -17.98 15.88 4.14
CA LEU A 415 -18.62 14.57 4.41
C LEU A 415 -19.53 14.66 5.63
N ARG A 416 -19.06 15.28 6.71
CA ARG A 416 -19.87 15.46 7.92
C ARG A 416 -21.12 16.29 7.68
N ALA A 417 -21.00 17.39 6.94
CA ALA A 417 -22.13 18.24 6.59
C ALA A 417 -23.18 17.49 5.75
N VAL A 418 -22.74 16.73 4.73
CA VAL A 418 -23.64 15.96 3.87
C VAL A 418 -24.35 14.83 4.64
N ARG A 419 -23.67 14.22 5.62
CA ARG A 419 -24.21 13.09 6.39
C ARG A 419 -24.94 13.52 7.68
N GLY A 420 -24.98 14.80 8.00
CA GLY A 420 -25.55 15.29 9.27
C GLY A 420 -24.87 14.69 10.50
N ILE A 421 -23.56 14.39 10.42
CA ILE A 421 -22.83 13.73 11.51
C ILE A 421 -22.38 14.78 12.51
N GLU A 422 -23.15 14.95 13.58
CA GLU A 422 -22.72 15.63 14.78
C GLU A 422 -22.03 14.63 15.72
N LEU A 423 -20.75 14.81 15.96
CA LEU A 423 -19.97 13.97 16.87
C LEU A 423 -19.72 14.73 18.17
N ASP A 424 -20.14 14.14 19.26
CA ASP A 424 -19.70 14.60 20.59
C ASP A 424 -18.16 14.68 20.65
N PRO A 425 -17.58 15.62 21.40
CA PRO A 425 -16.16 15.65 21.68
C PRO A 425 -15.65 14.27 22.14
N PHE A 426 -14.46 13.90 21.72
CA PHE A 426 -13.90 12.55 21.96
C PHE A 426 -13.94 12.09 23.43
N PRO A 427 -13.63 12.95 24.42
CA PRO A 427 -13.72 12.57 25.84
C PRO A 427 -15.12 12.11 26.27
N TYR A 428 -16.18 12.80 25.83
CA TYR A 428 -17.55 12.44 26.15
C TYR A 428 -18.02 11.14 25.51
N ALA A 429 -17.53 10.84 24.30
CA ALA A 429 -17.86 9.57 23.65
C ALA A 429 -17.25 8.37 24.38
N VAL A 430 -16.02 8.50 24.88
CA VAL A 430 -15.35 7.45 25.68
C VAL A 430 -16.10 7.25 27.00
N MET A 431 -16.44 8.32 27.70
CA MET A 431 -17.22 8.25 28.96
C MET A 431 -18.59 7.59 28.76
N ARG A 432 -19.27 7.85 27.63
CA ARG A 432 -20.58 7.25 27.34
C ARG A 432 -20.46 5.72 27.10
N VAL A 433 -19.39 5.26 26.49
CA VAL A 433 -19.10 3.82 26.30
C VAL A 433 -18.81 3.14 27.63
N TRP A 434 -18.06 3.78 28.51
CA TRP A 434 -17.77 3.28 29.86
C TRP A 434 -19.04 3.17 30.71
N ARG A 435 -19.87 4.20 30.74
CA ARG A 435 -21.16 4.20 31.48
C ARG A 435 -22.12 3.09 30.98
N ARG A 436 -22.19 2.84 29.67
CA ARG A 436 -23.01 1.77 29.11
C ARG A 436 -22.49 0.37 29.43
N ARG A 437 -21.20 0.19 29.66
CA ARG A 437 -20.63 -1.08 30.14
C ARG A 437 -20.87 -1.28 31.63
N GLY A 438 -20.71 -0.24 32.47
CA GLY A 438 -21.02 -0.31 33.89
C GLY A 438 -22.50 -0.67 34.18
N ALA A 439 -23.41 -0.18 33.34
CA ALA A 439 -24.86 -0.50 33.47
C ALA A 439 -25.27 -1.90 32.96
N ARG A 440 -24.33 -2.71 32.43
CA ARG A 440 -24.59 -4.11 32.04
C ARG A 440 -24.01 -5.12 33.02
N PHE A 441 -23.29 -4.68 34.04
CA PHE A 441 -22.66 -5.50 35.08
C PHE A 441 -23.09 -5.07 36.50
N GLY A 442 -24.05 -4.16 36.65
CA GLY A 442 -24.87 -3.90 37.81
C GLY A 442 -26.33 -4.21 37.49
#